data_32b00abb32627a920bf8d247d1fadde9
#
_entry.id   32b00abb32627a920bf8d247d1fadde9
#
_cell.length_a   1.000
_cell.length_b   1.000
_cell.length_c   1.000
_cell.angle_alpha   90.00
_cell.angle_beta   90.00
_cell.angle_gamma   90.00
#
_symmetry.space_group_name_H-M   'P 1'
#
loop_
_entity.id
_entity.type
_entity.pdbx_description
1 polymer ?
#
loop_
_entity_poly.entity_id
_entity_poly.type
_entity_poly.pdbx_seq_one_letter_code
_entity_poly.pdbx_strand_id
1 'polypeptide(L)'
;MKTIENIKTLLRAAIIAELKARQEDIEINIEGSVADIFTGSDSFCVWLECRKMKQSGLIAISADRLEQIRATGAKYILIHSERGKVGYWVEVGKEMNFCAWARTATDEYNERVMIYELLQPYSA
;
A
#
# COMPACT_ATOMS: atom_id res chain seq x y z
N MET A 1 -12.93 13.99 -6.13
CA MET A 1 -13.60 13.40 -4.98
C MET A 1 -12.65 13.36 -3.80
N LYS A 2 -13.17 13.56 -2.60
CA LYS A 2 -12.36 13.69 -1.38
C LYS A 2 -11.49 12.47 -1.07
N THR A 3 -12.01 11.27 -1.30
CA THR A 3 -11.25 10.02 -1.07
C THR A 3 -10.02 9.94 -1.95
N ILE A 4 -10.14 10.27 -3.24
CA ILE A 4 -9.00 10.29 -4.17
C ILE A 4 -7.96 11.32 -3.74
N GLU A 5 -8.38 12.49 -3.30
CA GLU A 5 -7.46 13.51 -2.79
C GLU A 5 -6.73 13.04 -1.54
N ASN A 6 -7.43 12.35 -0.64
CA ASN A 6 -6.82 11.77 0.55
C ASN A 6 -5.79 10.71 0.19
N ILE A 7 -6.11 9.84 -0.77
CA ILE A 7 -5.16 8.80 -1.24
C ILE A 7 -3.92 9.45 -1.85
N LYS A 8 -4.09 10.50 -2.65
CA LYS A 8 -2.95 11.24 -3.19
C LYS A 8 -2.09 11.85 -2.10
N THR A 9 -2.71 12.36 -1.04
CA THR A 9 -1.99 12.92 0.11
C THR A 9 -1.18 11.83 0.83
N LEU A 10 -1.78 10.65 1.03
CA LEU A 10 -1.08 9.49 1.62
C LEU A 10 0.10 9.06 0.75
N LEU A 11 -0.11 8.93 -0.55
CA LEU A 11 0.95 8.55 -1.50
C LEU A 11 2.10 9.55 -1.44
N ARG A 12 1.79 10.83 -1.50
CA ARG A 12 2.80 11.89 -1.46
C ARG A 12 3.62 11.83 -0.17
N ALA A 13 2.95 11.69 0.96
CA ALA A 13 3.61 11.60 2.26
C ALA A 13 4.53 10.38 2.32
N ALA A 14 4.07 9.21 1.86
CA ALA A 14 4.85 7.98 1.85
C ALA A 14 6.06 8.08 0.91
N ILE A 15 5.88 8.63 -0.28
CA ILE A 15 6.95 8.78 -1.26
C ILE A 15 8.04 9.72 -0.73
N ILE A 16 7.65 10.82 -0.10
CA ILE A 16 8.59 11.73 0.52
C ILE A 16 9.37 11.05 1.66
N ALA A 17 8.66 10.36 2.55
CA ALA A 17 9.27 9.74 3.73
C ALA A 17 10.14 8.54 3.38
N GLU A 18 9.65 7.66 2.49
CA GLU A 18 10.30 6.38 2.21
C GLU A 18 11.32 6.47 1.07
N LEU A 19 11.05 7.27 0.05
CA LEU A 19 11.90 7.37 -1.14
C LEU A 19 12.71 8.66 -1.19
N LYS A 20 12.52 9.55 -0.23
CA LYS A 20 13.25 10.83 -0.15
C LYS A 20 13.05 11.72 -1.37
N ALA A 21 11.93 11.57 -2.06
CA ALA A 21 11.60 12.41 -3.21
C ALA A 21 11.23 13.81 -2.77
N ARG A 22 11.45 14.78 -3.64
CA ARG A 22 11.07 16.18 -3.40
C ARG A 22 9.60 16.35 -3.75
N GLN A 23 8.84 17.03 -2.91
CA GLN A 23 7.40 17.21 -3.09
C GLN A 23 7.06 17.80 -4.47
N GLU A 24 7.81 18.78 -4.93
CA GLU A 24 7.56 19.46 -6.20
C GLU A 24 7.81 18.58 -7.43
N ASP A 25 8.54 17.46 -7.28
CA ASP A 25 8.85 16.55 -8.37
C ASP A 25 7.85 15.40 -8.48
N ILE A 26 6.95 15.25 -7.50
CA ILE A 26 6.04 14.11 -7.44
C ILE A 26 4.80 14.37 -8.28
N GLU A 27 4.58 13.50 -9.26
CA GLU A 27 3.35 13.44 -10.04
C GLU A 27 2.65 12.11 -9.75
N ILE A 28 1.35 12.18 -9.51
CA ILE A 28 0.53 11.02 -9.16
C ILE A 28 -0.65 10.95 -10.12
N ASN A 29 -0.78 9.83 -10.82
CA ASN A 29 -1.91 9.58 -11.71
C ASN A 29 -2.56 8.26 -11.31
N ILE A 30 -3.80 8.33 -10.80
CA ILE A 30 -4.54 7.18 -10.30
C ILE A 30 -5.57 6.73 -11.33
N GLU A 31 -5.50 5.44 -11.66
CA GLU A 31 -6.47 4.79 -12.52
C GLU A 31 -6.86 3.45 -11.91
N GLY A 32 -8.09 3.35 -11.43
CA GLY A 32 -8.55 2.16 -10.71
C GLY A 32 -7.74 1.91 -9.43
N SER A 33 -7.18 0.73 -9.32
CA SER A 33 -6.36 0.34 -8.17
C SER A 33 -4.86 0.55 -8.39
N VAL A 34 -4.49 1.25 -9.46
CA VAL A 34 -3.08 1.49 -9.79
C VAL A 34 -2.81 2.98 -9.82
N ALA A 35 -1.73 3.38 -9.15
CA ALA A 35 -1.22 4.73 -9.22
C ALA A 35 0.11 4.72 -9.96
N ASP A 36 0.21 5.53 -11.02
CA ASP A 36 1.47 5.77 -11.71
C ASP A 36 2.15 6.96 -11.06
N ILE A 37 3.40 6.77 -10.67
CA ILE A 37 4.17 7.75 -9.90
C ILE A 37 5.40 8.18 -10.70
N PHE A 38 5.63 9.49 -10.75
CA PHE A 38 6.86 10.09 -11.29
C PHE A 38 7.47 10.94 -10.19
N THR A 39 8.76 10.79 -9.98
CA THR A 39 9.48 11.53 -8.93
C THR A 39 10.56 12.46 -9.46
N GLY A 40 10.55 12.71 -10.76
CA GLY A 40 11.59 13.50 -11.41
C GLY A 40 12.78 12.66 -11.86
N SER A 41 13.12 11.63 -11.11
CA SER A 41 14.25 10.74 -11.42
C SER A 41 13.82 9.30 -11.65
N ASP A 42 12.62 8.93 -11.23
CA ASP A 42 12.14 7.56 -11.31
C ASP A 42 10.65 7.50 -11.65
N SER A 43 10.23 6.36 -12.16
CA SER A 43 8.86 6.09 -12.56
C SER A 43 8.49 4.69 -12.11
N PHE A 44 7.37 4.54 -11.41
CA PHE A 44 6.94 3.24 -10.90
C PHE A 44 5.44 3.25 -10.64
N CYS A 45 4.89 2.06 -10.40
CA CYS A 45 3.48 1.87 -10.07
C CYS A 45 3.32 1.49 -8.61
N VAL A 46 2.21 1.95 -8.03
CA VAL A 46 1.79 1.59 -6.67
C VAL A 46 0.41 0.95 -6.75
N TRP A 47 0.25 -0.20 -6.13
CA TRP A 47 -1.07 -0.82 -5.99
C TRP A 47 -1.80 -0.20 -4.80
N LEU A 48 -3.06 0.17 -5.02
CA LEU A 48 -3.92 0.75 -3.99
C LEU A 48 -4.86 -0.32 -3.46
N GLU A 49 -4.67 -0.71 -2.21
CA GLU A 49 -5.49 -1.74 -1.56
C GLU A 49 -6.34 -1.10 -0.47
N CYS A 50 -7.65 -1.16 -0.64
CA CYS A 50 -8.60 -0.65 0.35
C CYS A 50 -8.92 -1.70 1.39
N ARG A 51 -8.81 -1.36 2.66
CA ARG A 51 -9.09 -2.27 3.78
C ARG A 51 -9.76 -1.53 4.92
N LYS A 52 -10.62 -2.24 5.66
CA LYS A 52 -11.08 -1.74 6.95
C LYS A 52 -9.92 -1.81 7.93
N MET A 53 -9.56 -0.67 8.49
CA MET A 53 -8.48 -0.60 9.45
C MET A 53 -8.97 -1.08 10.81
N LYS A 54 -8.32 -2.11 11.34
CA LYS A 54 -8.57 -2.64 12.68
C LYS A 54 -7.53 -2.06 13.64
N GLN A 55 -7.90 -1.93 14.90
CA GLN A 55 -7.01 -1.39 15.93
C GLN A 55 -5.75 -2.24 16.14
N SER A 56 -5.80 -3.51 15.78
CA SER A 56 -4.66 -4.42 15.96
C SER A 56 -3.48 -4.13 15.02
N GLY A 57 -3.68 -3.33 13.98
CA GLY A 57 -2.63 -3.10 13.00
C GLY A 57 -2.30 -4.31 12.12
N LEU A 58 -3.07 -5.39 12.24
CA LEU A 58 -2.87 -6.60 11.44
C LEU A 58 -3.76 -6.57 10.20
N ILE A 59 -3.17 -6.88 9.06
CA ILE A 59 -3.91 -6.97 7.80
C ILE A 59 -3.63 -8.31 7.16
N ALA A 60 -4.70 -8.98 6.76
CA ALA A 60 -4.63 -10.25 6.05
C ALA A 60 -4.82 -10.00 4.54
N ILE A 61 -3.88 -10.49 3.75
CA ILE A 61 -3.95 -10.42 2.30
C ILE A 61 -3.80 -11.85 1.77
N SER A 62 -4.73 -12.27 0.90
CA SER A 62 -4.67 -13.61 0.33
C SER A 62 -3.46 -13.76 -0.60
N ALA A 63 -2.98 -15.00 -0.74
CA ALA A 63 -1.89 -15.30 -1.65
C ALA A 63 -2.25 -14.95 -3.10
N ASP A 64 -3.50 -15.20 -3.49
CA ASP A 64 -3.99 -14.87 -4.84
C ASP A 64 -3.97 -13.37 -5.08
N ARG A 65 -4.35 -12.58 -4.08
CA ARG A 65 -4.31 -11.12 -4.19
C ARG A 65 -2.88 -10.63 -4.34
N LEU A 66 -1.95 -11.18 -3.59
CA LEU A 66 -0.52 -10.83 -3.71
C LEU A 66 0.00 -11.14 -5.12
N GLU A 67 -0.38 -12.28 -5.68
CA GLU A 67 0.00 -12.62 -7.05
C GLU A 67 -0.57 -11.63 -8.06
N GLN A 68 -1.82 -11.23 -7.90
CA GLN A 68 -2.44 -10.21 -8.76
C GLN A 68 -1.66 -8.89 -8.69
N ILE A 69 -1.28 -8.48 -7.49
CA ILE A 69 -0.51 -7.26 -7.28
C ILE A 69 0.85 -7.35 -7.98
N ARG A 70 1.54 -8.47 -7.81
CA ARG A 70 2.84 -8.70 -8.47
C ARG A 70 2.72 -8.69 -9.98
N ALA A 71 1.64 -9.26 -10.50
CA ALA A 71 1.40 -9.33 -11.95
C ALA A 71 1.19 -7.95 -12.58
N THR A 72 0.77 -6.95 -11.82
CA THR A 72 0.64 -5.57 -12.33
C THR A 72 1.98 -4.88 -12.51
N GLY A 73 3.07 -5.44 -11.96
CA GLY A 73 4.36 -4.80 -11.94
C GLY A 73 4.49 -3.71 -10.89
N ALA A 74 3.54 -3.62 -9.97
CA ALA A 74 3.59 -2.64 -8.90
C ALA A 74 4.82 -2.84 -8.02
N LYS A 75 5.51 -1.76 -7.72
CA LYS A 75 6.71 -1.78 -6.89
C LYS A 75 6.38 -1.64 -5.41
N TYR A 76 5.28 -0.98 -5.11
CA TYR A 76 4.82 -0.74 -3.74
C TYR A 76 3.33 -0.97 -3.65
N ILE A 77 2.86 -1.18 -2.41
CA ILE A 77 1.45 -1.27 -2.07
C ILE A 77 1.15 -0.16 -1.07
N LEU A 78 0.11 0.61 -1.34
CA LEU A 78 -0.48 1.49 -0.33
C LEU A 78 -1.76 0.83 0.16
N ILE A 79 -1.78 0.38 1.40
CA ILE A 79 -2.98 -0.16 2.03
C ILE A 79 -3.66 1.01 2.73
N HIS A 80 -4.86 1.35 2.29
CA HIS A 80 -5.54 2.55 2.80
C HIS A 80 -6.93 2.23 3.36
N SER A 81 -7.39 3.09 4.28
CA SER A 81 -8.74 3.01 4.82
C SER A 81 -9.78 3.40 3.76
N GLU A 82 -11.04 3.11 4.02
CA GLU A 82 -12.14 3.33 3.06
C GLU A 82 -12.22 4.76 2.54
N ARG A 83 -11.91 5.75 3.38
CA ARG A 83 -11.91 7.17 3.00
C ARG A 83 -10.52 7.71 2.67
N GLY A 84 -9.51 6.83 2.68
CA GLY A 84 -8.15 7.23 2.37
C GLY A 84 -7.52 8.16 3.40
N LYS A 85 -7.95 8.09 4.67
CA LYS A 85 -7.42 8.93 5.73
C LYS A 85 -6.20 8.36 6.42
N VAL A 86 -6.08 7.04 6.42
CA VAL A 86 -4.95 6.31 7.02
C VAL A 86 -4.46 5.30 6.01
N GLY A 87 -3.17 5.15 5.90
CA GLY A 87 -2.57 4.20 5.00
C GLY A 87 -1.25 3.64 5.53
N TYR A 88 -0.84 2.54 4.92
CA TYR A 88 0.41 1.85 5.24
C TYR A 88 1.14 1.56 3.93
N TRP A 89 2.45 1.70 3.97
CA TRP A 89 3.32 1.55 2.81
C TRP A 89 4.10 0.25 2.88
N VAL A 90 4.04 -0.54 1.82
CA VAL A 90 4.73 -1.84 1.75
C VAL A 90 5.46 -1.94 0.41
N GLU A 91 6.71 -2.38 0.42
CA GLU A 91 7.45 -2.66 -0.79
C GLU A 91 7.14 -4.08 -1.26
N VAL A 92 6.73 -4.22 -2.53
CA VAL A 92 6.39 -5.53 -3.11
C VAL A 92 7.66 -6.39 -3.19
N GLY A 93 7.54 -7.64 -2.78
CA GLY A 93 8.68 -8.55 -2.69
C GLY A 93 9.37 -8.53 -1.33
N LYS A 94 9.12 -7.50 -0.54
CA LYS A 94 9.66 -7.36 0.81
C LYS A 94 8.57 -7.34 1.87
N GLU A 95 7.35 -7.67 1.51
CA GLU A 95 6.21 -7.70 2.42
C GLU A 95 6.42 -8.65 3.59
N MET A 96 7.22 -9.71 3.37
CA MET A 96 7.58 -10.64 4.44
C MET A 96 8.62 -10.05 5.39
N ASN A 97 9.45 -9.15 4.89
CA ASN A 97 10.52 -8.51 5.67
C ASN A 97 10.05 -7.22 6.33
N PHE A 98 8.96 -6.67 5.86
CA PHE A 98 8.40 -5.42 6.36
C PHE A 98 7.85 -5.57 7.78
N CYS A 99 7.40 -6.75 8.12
CA CYS A 99 6.93 -7.09 9.45
C CYS A 99 8.01 -7.84 10.20
N ALA A 100 8.18 -7.56 11.49
CA ALA A 100 9.10 -8.32 12.33
C ALA A 100 8.77 -9.81 12.31
N TRP A 101 7.51 -10.12 12.05
CA TRP A 101 7.04 -11.48 11.81
C TRP A 101 5.82 -11.44 10.91
N ALA A 102 5.76 -12.42 10.01
CA ALA A 102 4.60 -12.67 9.18
C ALA A 102 4.25 -14.15 9.29
N ARG A 103 2.99 -14.47 9.23
CA ARG A 103 2.54 -15.85 9.31
C ARG A 103 1.45 -16.12 8.29
N THR A 104 1.36 -17.37 7.87
CA THR A 104 0.25 -17.84 7.06
C THR A 104 -0.87 -18.30 8.01
N ALA A 105 -2.09 -17.88 7.71
CA ALA A 105 -3.28 -18.28 8.45
C ALA A 105 -4.35 -18.70 7.47
N THR A 106 -5.44 -19.23 8.01
CA THR A 106 -6.63 -19.54 7.22
C THR A 106 -7.70 -18.53 7.63
N ASP A 107 -8.30 -17.86 6.66
CA ASP A 107 -9.38 -16.92 6.90
C ASP A 107 -10.71 -17.64 7.14
N GLU A 108 -11.79 -16.88 7.31
CA GLU A 108 -13.14 -17.41 7.55
C GLU A 108 -13.68 -18.26 6.39
N TYR A 109 -13.07 -18.16 5.21
CA TYR A 109 -13.44 -18.95 4.02
C TYR A 109 -12.48 -20.10 3.76
N ASN A 110 -11.61 -20.42 4.72
CA ASN A 110 -10.57 -21.45 4.60
C ASN A 110 -9.53 -21.18 3.52
N GLU A 111 -9.35 -19.92 3.13
CA GLU A 111 -8.29 -19.52 2.23
C GLU A 111 -7.02 -19.16 3.00
N ARG A 112 -5.87 -19.49 2.41
CA ARG A 112 -4.60 -19.08 2.99
C ARG A 112 -4.39 -17.59 2.80
N VAL A 113 -4.07 -16.91 3.89
CA VAL A 113 -3.79 -15.49 3.88
C VAL A 113 -2.45 -15.21 4.52
N MET A 114 -1.83 -14.12 4.09
CA MET A 114 -0.63 -13.61 4.74
C MET A 114 -1.04 -12.52 5.72
N ILE A 115 -0.56 -12.62 6.94
CA ILE A 115 -0.86 -11.64 7.99
C ILE A 115 0.39 -10.80 8.23
N TYR A 116 0.23 -9.50 8.12
CA TYR A 116 1.31 -8.54 8.32
C TYR A 116 0.98 -7.65 9.51
N GLU A 117 1.96 -7.43 10.36
CA GLU A 117 1.88 -6.39 11.38
C GLU A 117 2.43 -5.11 10.78
N LEU A 118 1.60 -4.10 10.69
CA LEU A 118 1.98 -2.83 10.09
C LEU A 118 2.61 -1.93 11.14
N LEU A 119 3.77 -1.38 10.82
CA LEU A 119 4.59 -0.67 11.79
C LEU A 119 4.14 0.76 12.02
N GLN A 120 3.86 1.50 10.95
CA GLN A 120 3.61 2.93 11.06
C GLN A 120 2.68 3.44 9.98
N PRO A 121 1.49 3.96 10.34
CA PRO A 121 0.58 4.49 9.35
C PRO A 121 0.95 5.91 8.92
N TYR A 122 0.55 6.26 7.70
CA TYR A 122 0.50 7.63 7.23
C TYR A 122 -0.91 8.16 7.43
N SER A 123 -1.03 9.46 7.62
CA SER A 123 -2.32 10.12 7.78
C SER A 123 -2.50 11.19 6.70
N ALA A 124 -3.69 11.22 6.15
CA ALA A 124 -4.07 12.24 5.18
C ALA A 124 -4.46 13.54 5.87
#